data_34f312be2ecd6d5648266952667bc4d4
#
_entry.id   34f312be2ecd6d5648266952667bc4d4
#
_cell.length_a   1.000
_cell.length_b   1.000
_cell.length_c   1.000
_cell.angle_alpha   90.00
_cell.angle_beta   90.00
_cell.angle_gamma   90.00
#
_symmetry.space_group_name_H-M   'P 1'
#
loop_
_entity.id
_entity.type
_entity.pdbx_description
1 polymer ?
#
loop_
_entity_poly.entity_id
_entity_poly.type
_entity_poly.pdbx_seq_one_letter_code
_entity_poly.pdbx_strand_id
1 'polypeptide(L)'
;MTLTTSNNHSSLKFVAAGIALALVVAACGSDSGSSTGTAAPVADSAAPTVGTDAPADEPKVPTDDATPMDVGYAYASNVDTHRLVVIDVCDVKDLLDVAPIDFDAINVIYTDGKNSVKDDGVRTIAGFATGEDKKHGLSDFYGTPAPLDEFVSSAIAGTGVFEGASDDVRSQGVEKGIQNQIMIAWVVHELNSAIAKAQDGNFDVAKGAVHNWDEGWAFYAGAEPGCGPYGTADKRGENFGTLTDGGTSVSNKAILAAMISGRDALLASNVAGAEAAAADVVKNVAITYSQAAIRYATKIIDDMAASDPDAAAKHAAEGLAFWRVIEAYVVPAGADGETINSIFALDGDYGSDGGPDEVRNALQPAWDALGITDADIGTLS
;
A
#
# COMPACT_ATOMS: atom_id res chain seq x y z
N MET A 1 -5.49 -34.45 51.86
CA MET A 1 -6.16 -34.79 50.59
C MET A 1 -5.68 -33.76 49.57
N THR A 2 -4.60 -34.07 48.89
CA THR A 2 -3.84 -33.17 48.04
C THR A 2 -4.23 -33.43 46.57
N LEU A 3 -4.84 -32.47 45.91
CA LEU A 3 -5.19 -32.55 44.47
C LEU A 3 -4.06 -31.92 43.65
N THR A 4 -3.38 -32.76 42.92
CA THR A 4 -2.36 -32.41 41.93
C THR A 4 -3.07 -32.11 40.60
N THR A 5 -2.97 -30.88 40.12
CA THR A 5 -3.39 -30.48 38.76
C THR A 5 -2.23 -30.65 37.79
N SER A 6 -2.42 -31.55 36.83
CA SER A 6 -1.49 -31.80 35.73
C SER A 6 -1.76 -30.77 34.61
N ASN A 7 -0.74 -29.92 34.34
CA ASN A 7 -0.74 -29.04 33.18
C ASN A 7 -0.23 -29.82 31.95
N ASN A 8 -1.12 -30.10 31.01
CA ASN A 8 -0.77 -30.59 29.70
C ASN A 8 -0.51 -29.38 28.77
N HIS A 9 0.76 -29.08 28.55
CA HIS A 9 1.17 -28.19 27.47
C HIS A 9 1.17 -28.97 26.14
N SER A 10 0.14 -28.77 25.34
CA SER A 10 0.13 -29.18 23.95
C SER A 10 0.92 -28.17 23.13
N SER A 11 2.14 -28.53 22.75
CA SER A 11 2.95 -27.77 21.80
C SER A 11 2.32 -27.86 20.41
N LEU A 12 1.64 -26.83 19.96
CA LEU A 12 1.25 -26.66 18.56
C LEU A 12 2.52 -26.29 17.77
N LYS A 13 2.95 -27.20 16.92
CA LYS A 13 3.99 -26.92 15.93
C LYS A 13 3.34 -26.13 14.78
N PHE A 14 3.59 -24.83 14.72
CA PHE A 14 3.31 -24.03 13.55
C PHE A 14 4.25 -24.46 12.42
N VAL A 15 3.68 -24.98 11.36
CA VAL A 15 4.37 -25.13 10.07
C VAL A 15 4.31 -23.76 9.40
N ALA A 16 5.40 -23.03 9.44
CA ALA A 16 5.56 -21.82 8.65
C ALA A 16 5.64 -22.22 7.16
N ALA A 17 4.57 -21.98 6.43
CA ALA A 17 4.60 -22.00 4.97
C ALA A 17 5.30 -20.69 4.53
N GLY A 18 6.61 -20.77 4.36
CA GLY A 18 7.40 -19.68 3.83
C GLY A 18 7.06 -19.48 2.35
N ILE A 19 6.50 -18.34 2.01
CA ILE A 19 6.52 -17.83 0.64
C ILE A 19 7.93 -17.32 0.42
N ALA A 20 8.78 -18.21 -0.11
CA ALA A 20 10.11 -17.83 -0.55
C ALA A 20 9.98 -17.03 -1.85
N LEU A 21 10.18 -15.73 -1.77
CA LEU A 21 10.48 -14.89 -2.93
C LEU A 21 11.88 -15.30 -3.41
N ALA A 22 11.95 -16.20 -4.39
CA ALA A 22 13.20 -16.66 -4.95
C ALA A 22 13.81 -15.58 -5.82
N LEU A 23 14.73 -14.79 -5.27
CA LEU A 23 15.67 -13.97 -6.03
C LEU A 23 16.67 -14.91 -6.72
N VAL A 24 16.44 -15.19 -8.00
CA VAL A 24 17.44 -15.83 -8.86
C VAL A 24 18.40 -14.77 -9.34
N VAL A 25 19.54 -14.67 -8.70
CA VAL A 25 20.71 -13.92 -9.23
C VAL A 25 21.39 -14.82 -10.26
N ALA A 26 21.20 -14.51 -11.54
CA ALA A 26 21.99 -15.12 -12.62
C ALA A 26 23.33 -14.42 -12.73
N ALA A 27 24.37 -15.06 -12.21
CA ALA A 27 25.75 -14.65 -12.46
C ALA A 27 26.17 -15.08 -13.87
N CYS A 28 26.44 -14.13 -14.75
CA CYS A 28 27.13 -14.39 -16.02
C CYS A 28 28.60 -14.65 -15.76
N GLY A 29 29.03 -15.92 -15.93
CA GLY A 29 30.39 -16.31 -16.07
C GLY A 29 30.78 -16.27 -17.55
N SER A 30 31.78 -15.43 -17.90
CA SER A 30 32.44 -15.42 -19.20
C SER A 30 33.47 -16.53 -19.26
N ASP A 31 33.41 -17.35 -20.32
CA ASP A 31 34.55 -18.19 -20.71
C ASP A 31 34.81 -18.07 -22.20
N SER A 32 36.02 -17.68 -22.46
CA SER A 32 36.62 -17.48 -23.77
C SER A 32 37.21 -18.80 -24.28
N GLY A 33 36.82 -19.21 -25.48
CA GLY A 33 37.41 -20.35 -26.19
C GLY A 33 37.59 -20.05 -27.68
N SER A 34 38.80 -19.77 -28.07
CA SER A 34 39.27 -19.56 -29.44
C SER A 34 39.39 -20.90 -30.18
N SER A 35 38.93 -20.99 -31.44
CA SER A 35 39.58 -21.88 -32.43
C SER A 35 39.35 -21.39 -33.87
N THR A 36 40.45 -21.31 -34.55
CA THR A 36 40.77 -20.95 -35.91
C THR A 36 40.26 -21.99 -36.93
N GLY A 37 39.92 -21.53 -38.15
CA GLY A 37 39.86 -22.42 -39.32
C GLY A 37 39.22 -21.86 -40.59
N THR A 38 40.04 -21.24 -41.41
CA THR A 38 40.22 -21.38 -42.86
C THR A 38 39.10 -20.97 -43.84
N ALA A 39 39.53 -20.16 -44.79
CA ALA A 39 38.85 -19.40 -45.85
C ALA A 39 38.51 -20.18 -47.14
N ALA A 40 37.48 -19.63 -47.81
CA ALA A 40 37.25 -19.30 -49.22
C ALA A 40 36.75 -20.41 -50.19
N PRO A 41 36.15 -20.11 -51.39
CA PRO A 41 35.86 -18.78 -51.97
C PRO A 41 34.45 -18.56 -52.58
N VAL A 42 34.15 -17.31 -52.79
CA VAL A 42 33.29 -16.54 -53.72
C VAL A 42 32.41 -17.26 -54.74
N ALA A 43 31.10 -16.89 -54.76
CA ALA A 43 30.37 -16.73 -56.00
C ALA A 43 29.35 -15.59 -55.84
N ASP A 44 29.44 -14.70 -56.77
CA ASP A 44 28.67 -13.52 -57.10
C ASP A 44 27.21 -13.86 -57.41
N SER A 45 26.22 -13.13 -56.85
CA SER A 45 25.04 -12.70 -57.64
C SER A 45 24.02 -11.95 -56.79
N ALA A 46 23.62 -10.79 -57.28
CA ALA A 46 22.35 -10.07 -57.12
C ALA A 46 21.98 -9.53 -55.75
N ALA A 47 22.02 -8.22 -55.64
CA ALA A 47 21.38 -7.40 -54.60
C ALA A 47 19.85 -7.61 -54.59
N PRO A 48 19.28 -7.86 -53.43
CA PRO A 48 17.86 -7.57 -53.20
C PRO A 48 17.71 -6.14 -52.69
N THR A 49 16.75 -5.48 -53.28
CA THR A 49 16.18 -4.19 -52.90
C THR A 49 15.98 -4.08 -51.39
N VAL A 50 16.51 -2.98 -50.85
CA VAL A 50 16.22 -2.52 -49.50
C VAL A 50 14.75 -2.27 -49.37
N GLY A 51 14.03 -3.20 -48.71
CA GLY A 51 12.76 -2.93 -48.10
C GLY A 51 13.01 -2.01 -46.91
N THR A 52 12.51 -0.82 -46.93
CA THR A 52 12.39 0.04 -45.76
C THR A 52 11.55 -0.70 -44.73
N ASP A 53 12.21 -1.30 -43.74
CA ASP A 53 11.52 -1.74 -42.50
C ASP A 53 10.83 -0.50 -41.92
N ALA A 54 9.52 -0.54 -41.88
CA ALA A 54 8.73 0.40 -41.10
C ALA A 54 9.22 0.33 -39.65
N PRO A 55 9.34 1.47 -38.96
CA PRO A 55 9.67 1.45 -37.53
C PRO A 55 8.65 0.57 -36.81
N ALA A 56 9.12 -0.32 -35.92
CA ALA A 56 8.27 -1.07 -35.04
C ALA A 56 7.27 -0.11 -34.41
N ASP A 57 5.97 -0.43 -34.54
CA ASP A 57 4.89 0.36 -33.94
C ASP A 57 5.23 0.55 -32.44
N GLU A 58 5.51 1.78 -32.05
CA GLU A 58 5.47 2.16 -30.65
C GLU A 58 4.08 1.77 -30.11
N PRO A 59 3.98 1.20 -28.88
CA PRO A 59 2.70 0.87 -28.27
C PRO A 59 1.82 2.11 -28.30
N LYS A 60 0.76 2.09 -29.09
CA LYS A 60 -0.21 3.19 -29.14
C LYS A 60 -0.94 3.22 -27.80
N VAL A 61 -0.54 4.15 -26.95
CA VAL A 61 -1.41 4.60 -25.85
C VAL A 61 -2.72 5.05 -26.51
N PRO A 62 -3.89 4.51 -26.14
CA PRO A 62 -5.14 4.95 -26.70
C PRO A 62 -5.30 6.45 -26.47
N THR A 63 -5.35 7.24 -27.54
CA THR A 63 -5.60 8.68 -27.51
C THR A 63 -7.09 8.96 -27.68
N ASP A 64 -7.93 8.23 -26.94
CA ASP A 64 -9.36 8.54 -26.90
C ASP A 64 -9.68 9.34 -25.66
N ASP A 65 -10.27 10.49 -25.90
CA ASP A 65 -10.89 11.46 -25.01
C ASP A 65 -10.46 11.35 -23.54
N ALA A 66 -9.31 11.99 -23.27
CA ALA A 66 -8.91 12.46 -21.96
C ALA A 66 -9.23 11.50 -20.80
N THR A 67 -8.57 10.33 -20.78
CA THR A 67 -8.41 9.65 -19.50
C THR A 67 -7.70 10.64 -18.58
N PRO A 68 -8.30 11.06 -17.47
CA PRO A 68 -7.73 12.11 -16.65
C PRO A 68 -6.35 11.69 -16.16
N MET A 69 -5.45 12.67 -16.06
CA MET A 69 -4.14 12.48 -15.50
C MET A 69 -4.20 12.87 -14.03
N ASP A 70 -3.98 11.90 -13.13
CA ASP A 70 -3.91 12.18 -11.70
C ASP A 70 -2.45 12.32 -11.27
N VAL A 71 -2.07 13.50 -10.80
CA VAL A 71 -0.74 13.88 -10.29
C VAL A 71 0.45 13.36 -11.12
N GLY A 72 0.28 13.39 -12.44
CA GLY A 72 1.34 13.01 -13.41
C GLY A 72 1.26 11.58 -13.94
N TYR A 73 0.35 10.74 -13.45
CA TYR A 73 0.10 9.41 -14.00
C TYR A 73 -0.97 9.46 -15.09
N ALA A 74 -0.63 9.07 -16.31
CA ALA A 74 -1.57 8.90 -17.40
C ALA A 74 -2.06 7.44 -17.42
N TYR A 75 -3.36 7.25 -17.28
CA TYR A 75 -3.96 5.92 -17.32
C TYR A 75 -3.94 5.35 -18.75
N ALA A 76 -3.69 4.07 -18.90
CA ALA A 76 -3.81 3.36 -20.18
C ALA A 76 -5.23 2.84 -20.42
N SER A 77 -6.01 2.67 -19.35
CA SER A 77 -7.38 2.14 -19.38
C SER A 77 -8.37 3.06 -18.66
N ASN A 78 -9.67 2.85 -18.88
CA ASN A 78 -10.70 3.58 -18.14
C ASN A 78 -10.92 2.96 -16.77
N VAL A 79 -10.55 3.70 -15.72
CA VAL A 79 -10.74 3.35 -14.29
C VAL A 79 -11.51 4.45 -13.55
N ASP A 80 -12.31 5.26 -14.23
CA ASP A 80 -12.98 6.44 -13.65
C ASP A 80 -13.78 6.11 -12.41
N THR A 81 -14.52 5.00 -12.41
CA THR A 81 -15.31 4.62 -11.23
C THR A 81 -14.43 4.25 -10.01
N HIS A 82 -13.21 3.75 -10.21
CA HIS A 82 -12.27 3.50 -9.12
C HIS A 82 -11.66 4.81 -8.60
N ARG A 83 -11.32 5.74 -9.51
CA ARG A 83 -10.80 7.06 -9.15
C ARG A 83 -11.79 7.86 -8.29
N LEU A 84 -13.10 7.72 -8.56
CA LEU A 84 -14.16 8.44 -7.86
C LEU A 84 -14.43 7.90 -6.43
N VAL A 85 -13.96 6.71 -6.07
CA VAL A 85 -14.04 6.21 -4.67
C VAL A 85 -13.34 7.15 -3.70
N VAL A 86 -12.25 7.80 -4.12
CA VAL A 86 -11.52 8.75 -3.26
C VAL A 86 -12.35 10.01 -2.94
N ILE A 87 -13.35 10.35 -3.78
CA ILE A 87 -14.30 11.43 -3.44
C ILE A 87 -15.18 11.05 -2.23
N ASP A 88 -15.60 9.76 -2.13
CA ASP A 88 -16.32 9.29 -0.94
C ASP A 88 -15.45 9.39 0.32
N VAL A 89 -14.13 9.20 0.19
CA VAL A 89 -13.19 9.43 1.29
C VAL A 89 -13.16 10.91 1.70
N CYS A 90 -13.18 11.85 0.74
CA CYS A 90 -13.29 13.28 1.05
C CYS A 90 -14.59 13.58 1.80
N ASP A 91 -15.72 13.08 1.31
CA ASP A 91 -17.03 13.30 1.94
C ASP A 91 -17.07 12.77 3.39
N VAL A 92 -16.45 11.62 3.66
CA VAL A 92 -16.31 11.10 5.04
C VAL A 92 -15.45 12.04 5.89
N LYS A 93 -14.33 12.53 5.37
CA LYS A 93 -13.46 13.47 6.09
C LYS A 93 -14.18 14.77 6.43
N ASP A 94 -14.95 15.32 5.50
CA ASP A 94 -15.74 16.53 5.72
C ASP A 94 -16.76 16.33 6.85
N LEU A 95 -17.38 15.15 6.97
CA LEU A 95 -18.28 14.81 8.07
C LEU A 95 -17.55 14.66 9.42
N LEU A 96 -16.33 14.14 9.42
CA LEU A 96 -15.52 14.00 10.62
C LEU A 96 -15.02 15.36 11.17
N ASP A 97 -14.94 16.38 10.33
CA ASP A 97 -14.51 17.73 10.70
C ASP A 97 -15.67 18.58 11.33
N VAL A 98 -16.89 18.04 11.38
CA VAL A 98 -18.08 18.73 11.94
C VAL A 98 -18.45 18.16 13.30
N ALA A 99 -18.51 19.01 14.32
CA ALA A 99 -18.93 18.62 15.67
C ALA A 99 -20.42 18.94 15.93
N PRO A 100 -21.20 18.03 16.57
CA PRO A 100 -20.82 16.66 16.91
C PRO A 100 -20.65 15.80 15.65
N ILE A 101 -19.79 14.77 15.71
CA ILE A 101 -19.56 13.86 14.59
C ILE A 101 -20.80 13.02 14.33
N ASP A 102 -21.28 13.02 13.09
CA ASP A 102 -22.44 12.20 12.66
C ASP A 102 -21.95 10.86 12.08
N PHE A 103 -21.69 9.90 12.95
CA PHE A 103 -21.27 8.56 12.56
C PHE A 103 -22.33 7.80 11.74
N ASP A 104 -23.63 8.13 11.89
CA ASP A 104 -24.68 7.51 11.07
C ASP A 104 -24.57 8.00 9.62
N ALA A 105 -24.36 9.29 9.41
CA ALA A 105 -24.13 9.83 8.07
C ALA A 105 -22.84 9.28 7.41
N ILE A 106 -21.78 9.12 8.21
CA ILE A 106 -20.53 8.47 7.76
C ILE A 106 -20.79 7.03 7.35
N ASN A 107 -21.55 6.28 8.17
CA ASN A 107 -21.90 4.89 7.86
C ASN A 107 -22.67 4.76 6.54
N VAL A 108 -23.55 5.69 6.24
CA VAL A 108 -24.28 5.71 4.95
C VAL A 108 -23.31 5.84 3.78
N ILE A 109 -22.34 6.78 3.82
CA ILE A 109 -21.35 6.90 2.74
C ILE A 109 -20.49 5.64 2.67
N TYR A 110 -20.09 5.09 3.81
CA TYR A 110 -19.28 3.88 3.89
C TYR A 110 -19.96 2.67 3.24
N THR A 111 -21.25 2.43 3.56
CA THR A 111 -21.98 1.23 3.12
C THR A 111 -22.64 1.39 1.75
N ASP A 112 -23.18 2.55 1.44
CA ASP A 112 -24.00 2.76 0.24
C ASP A 112 -23.20 3.41 -0.90
N GLY A 113 -22.10 4.11 -0.57
CA GLY A 113 -21.31 4.90 -1.53
C GLY A 113 -22.09 6.11 -2.03
N LYS A 114 -21.42 6.95 -2.82
CA LYS A 114 -22.07 8.17 -3.34
C LYS A 114 -21.55 8.55 -4.74
N ASN A 115 -20.23 8.64 -4.90
CA ASN A 115 -19.63 9.28 -6.08
C ASN A 115 -19.20 8.28 -7.16
N SER A 116 -18.90 7.04 -6.79
CA SER A 116 -18.41 6.01 -7.70
C SER A 116 -19.55 5.23 -8.37
N VAL A 117 -20.35 5.93 -9.19
CA VAL A 117 -21.51 5.35 -9.87
C VAL A 117 -21.06 4.60 -11.14
N LYS A 118 -21.58 3.39 -11.33
CA LYS A 118 -21.41 2.55 -12.51
C LYS A 118 -22.77 2.06 -13.04
N ASP A 119 -22.83 1.45 -14.21
CA ASP A 119 -24.07 1.05 -14.88
C ASP A 119 -24.99 0.15 -14.04
N ASP A 120 -24.40 -0.68 -13.16
CA ASP A 120 -25.11 -1.68 -12.36
C ASP A 120 -25.11 -1.39 -10.84
N GLY A 121 -24.79 -0.15 -10.44
CA GLY A 121 -24.81 0.25 -9.03
C GLY A 121 -23.76 1.29 -8.65
N VAL A 122 -23.40 1.32 -7.37
CA VAL A 122 -22.38 2.21 -6.83
C VAL A 122 -21.28 1.34 -6.19
N ARG A 123 -20.01 1.70 -6.42
CA ARG A 123 -18.91 1.12 -5.65
C ARG A 123 -18.93 1.74 -4.25
N THR A 124 -18.73 0.93 -3.23
CA THR A 124 -18.78 1.38 -1.85
C THR A 124 -17.45 1.12 -1.15
N ILE A 125 -17.11 1.94 -0.18
CA ILE A 125 -15.92 1.74 0.63
C ILE A 125 -16.02 0.40 1.39
N ALA A 126 -17.20 0.09 1.95
CA ALA A 126 -17.49 -1.19 2.61
C ALA A 126 -17.30 -2.39 1.67
N GLY A 127 -17.70 -2.26 0.39
CA GLY A 127 -17.51 -3.30 -0.62
C GLY A 127 -16.02 -3.65 -0.86
N PHE A 128 -15.16 -2.66 -0.73
CA PHE A 128 -13.71 -2.86 -0.75
C PHE A 128 -13.20 -3.44 0.58
N ALA A 129 -13.72 -3.02 1.71
CA ALA A 129 -13.28 -3.45 3.03
C ALA A 129 -13.68 -4.90 3.36
N THR A 130 -14.84 -5.37 2.86
CA THR A 130 -15.39 -6.73 3.10
C THR A 130 -14.92 -7.79 2.10
N GLY A 131 -14.07 -7.42 1.15
CA GLY A 131 -13.59 -8.35 0.13
C GLY A 131 -12.71 -9.46 0.73
N GLU A 132 -13.25 -10.69 0.78
CA GLU A 132 -12.49 -11.88 1.19
C GLU A 132 -11.55 -12.35 0.07
N ASP A 133 -10.52 -13.12 0.43
CA ASP A 133 -9.58 -13.78 -0.49
C ASP A 133 -8.92 -12.83 -1.51
N LYS A 134 -8.70 -11.58 -1.10
CA LYS A 134 -8.06 -10.60 -1.95
C LYS A 134 -6.53 -10.72 -1.91
N LYS A 135 -5.91 -10.38 -3.02
CA LYS A 135 -4.45 -10.51 -3.20
C LYS A 135 -3.62 -9.50 -2.37
N HIS A 136 -4.23 -8.73 -1.46
CA HIS A 136 -3.52 -7.95 -0.45
C HIS A 136 -2.99 -8.78 0.72
N GLY A 137 -3.49 -10.03 0.92
CA GLY A 137 -3.01 -10.96 1.94
C GLY A 137 -3.43 -10.66 3.39
N LEU A 138 -4.26 -9.65 3.63
CA LEU A 138 -4.62 -9.22 4.99
C LEU A 138 -5.50 -10.24 5.71
N SER A 139 -6.42 -10.92 4.99
CA SER A 139 -7.28 -11.94 5.57
C SER A 139 -6.47 -13.10 6.15
N ASP A 140 -5.43 -13.53 5.42
CA ASP A 140 -4.51 -14.59 5.88
C ASP A 140 -3.66 -14.10 7.06
N PHE A 141 -3.18 -12.86 7.01
CA PHE A 141 -2.32 -12.30 8.06
C PHE A 141 -3.07 -12.14 9.39
N TYR A 142 -4.26 -11.56 9.37
CA TYR A 142 -5.05 -11.34 10.57
C TYR A 142 -5.91 -12.54 10.99
N GLY A 143 -6.06 -13.55 10.12
CA GLY A 143 -6.87 -14.74 10.39
C GLY A 143 -8.38 -14.48 10.45
N THR A 144 -8.84 -13.42 9.80
CA THR A 144 -10.26 -13.03 9.72
C THR A 144 -10.62 -12.67 8.27
N PRO A 145 -11.86 -12.95 7.80
CA PRO A 145 -12.24 -12.73 6.41
C PRO A 145 -12.16 -11.26 5.96
N ALA A 146 -12.52 -10.32 6.84
CA ALA A 146 -12.68 -8.91 6.50
C ALA A 146 -12.01 -7.97 7.52
N PRO A 147 -10.66 -8.05 7.71
CA PRO A 147 -9.98 -7.30 8.77
C PRO A 147 -10.02 -5.77 8.59
N LEU A 148 -10.22 -5.30 7.37
CA LEU A 148 -10.38 -3.87 7.06
C LEU A 148 -11.75 -3.37 7.52
N ASP A 149 -12.82 -4.12 7.19
CA ASP A 149 -14.18 -3.78 7.62
C ASP A 149 -14.33 -3.90 9.14
N GLU A 150 -13.80 -4.97 9.76
CA GLU A 150 -13.83 -5.13 11.21
C GLU A 150 -13.20 -3.92 11.93
N PHE A 151 -12.13 -3.37 11.42
CA PHE A 151 -11.50 -2.19 12.00
C PHE A 151 -12.35 -0.92 11.83
N VAL A 152 -12.76 -0.61 10.59
CA VAL A 152 -13.47 0.63 10.27
C VAL A 152 -14.91 0.62 10.84
N SER A 153 -15.65 -0.49 10.66
CA SER A 153 -17.01 -0.61 11.19
C SER A 153 -17.03 -0.56 12.73
N SER A 154 -16.01 -1.13 13.40
CA SER A 154 -15.84 -1.01 14.85
C SER A 154 -15.63 0.44 15.29
N ALA A 155 -14.84 1.22 14.54
CA ALA A 155 -14.62 2.64 14.81
C ALA A 155 -15.91 3.45 14.62
N ILE A 156 -16.65 3.19 13.53
CA ILE A 156 -17.94 3.84 13.26
C ILE A 156 -18.96 3.51 14.36
N ALA A 157 -19.04 2.25 14.80
CA ALA A 157 -20.02 1.79 15.78
C ALA A 157 -19.60 2.01 17.24
N GLY A 158 -18.31 2.32 17.51
CA GLY A 158 -17.79 2.40 18.88
C GLY A 158 -17.76 1.03 19.58
N THR A 159 -17.35 -0.02 18.87
CA THR A 159 -17.27 -1.40 19.35
C THR A 159 -15.87 -1.98 19.19
N GLY A 160 -15.65 -3.24 19.59
CA GLY A 160 -14.36 -3.91 19.43
C GLY A 160 -13.24 -3.14 20.12
N VAL A 161 -12.16 -2.85 19.40
CA VAL A 161 -11.03 -2.08 19.94
C VAL A 161 -11.37 -0.61 20.25
N PHE A 162 -12.51 -0.11 19.75
CA PHE A 162 -13.01 1.24 20.01
C PHE A 162 -14.14 1.27 21.04
N GLU A 163 -14.42 0.16 21.77
CA GLU A 163 -15.45 0.11 22.79
C GLU A 163 -15.12 1.08 23.94
N GLY A 164 -16.04 2.02 24.20
CA GLY A 164 -15.86 3.05 25.23
C GLY A 164 -14.92 4.20 24.84
N ALA A 165 -14.37 4.19 23.64
CA ALA A 165 -13.52 5.28 23.13
C ALA A 165 -14.34 6.55 22.86
N SER A 166 -13.70 7.72 23.01
CA SER A 166 -14.27 9.01 22.66
C SER A 166 -14.51 9.13 21.15
N ASP A 167 -15.36 10.07 20.75
CA ASP A 167 -15.59 10.36 19.32
C ASP A 167 -14.31 10.79 18.60
N ASP A 168 -13.41 11.52 19.27
CA ASP A 168 -12.12 11.90 18.74
C ASP A 168 -11.21 10.70 18.44
N VAL A 169 -11.20 9.69 19.31
CA VAL A 169 -10.45 8.44 19.11
C VAL A 169 -11.07 7.61 17.98
N ARG A 170 -12.39 7.46 17.98
CA ARG A 170 -13.14 6.74 16.93
C ARG A 170 -12.95 7.38 15.57
N SER A 171 -12.97 8.72 15.49
CA SER A 171 -12.77 9.46 14.24
C SER A 171 -11.44 9.13 13.56
N GLN A 172 -10.38 8.89 14.35
CA GLN A 172 -9.08 8.51 13.79
C GLN A 172 -9.11 7.10 13.19
N GLY A 173 -9.78 6.16 13.86
CA GLY A 173 -10.00 4.81 13.31
C GLY A 173 -10.75 4.85 11.97
N VAL A 174 -11.80 5.66 11.88
CA VAL A 174 -12.58 5.85 10.65
C VAL A 174 -11.73 6.50 9.56
N GLU A 175 -11.19 7.70 9.81
CA GLU A 175 -10.48 8.48 8.81
C GLU A 175 -9.27 7.73 8.26
N LYS A 176 -8.37 7.27 9.16
CA LYS A 176 -7.13 6.64 8.73
C LYS A 176 -7.35 5.21 8.23
N GLY A 177 -8.36 4.52 8.76
CA GLY A 177 -8.78 3.21 8.26
C GLY A 177 -9.28 3.30 6.82
N ILE A 178 -10.17 4.22 6.51
CA ILE A 178 -10.70 4.41 5.16
C ILE A 178 -9.61 4.96 4.23
N GLN A 179 -9.04 6.11 4.55
CA GLN A 179 -8.11 6.83 3.68
C GLN A 179 -6.84 6.04 3.38
N ASN A 180 -6.37 5.21 4.33
CA ASN A 180 -5.06 4.58 4.22
C ASN A 180 -5.12 3.06 4.21
N GLN A 181 -5.75 2.40 5.21
CA GLN A 181 -5.73 0.94 5.25
C GLN A 181 -6.47 0.33 4.05
N ILE A 182 -7.73 0.75 3.81
CA ILE A 182 -8.51 0.20 2.69
C ILE A 182 -7.87 0.56 1.36
N MET A 183 -7.51 1.83 1.16
CA MET A 183 -6.95 2.28 -0.12
C MET A 183 -5.61 1.59 -0.44
N ILE A 184 -4.68 1.49 0.51
CA ILE A 184 -3.39 0.81 0.28
C ILE A 184 -3.57 -0.71 0.11
N ALA A 185 -4.46 -1.35 0.86
CA ALA A 185 -4.78 -2.75 0.65
C ALA A 185 -5.22 -3.01 -0.80
N TRP A 186 -6.05 -2.14 -1.35
CA TRP A 186 -6.47 -2.26 -2.74
C TRP A 186 -5.39 -1.89 -3.74
N VAL A 187 -4.51 -0.94 -3.46
CA VAL A 187 -3.28 -0.76 -4.27
C VAL A 187 -2.52 -2.09 -4.39
N VAL A 188 -2.22 -2.74 -3.27
CA VAL A 188 -1.48 -4.00 -3.25
C VAL A 188 -2.27 -5.12 -3.93
N HIS A 189 -3.60 -5.20 -3.71
CA HIS A 189 -4.47 -6.17 -4.39
C HIS A 189 -4.38 -6.03 -5.91
N GLU A 190 -4.48 -4.81 -6.42
CA GLU A 190 -4.51 -4.55 -7.85
C GLU A 190 -3.14 -4.78 -8.51
N LEU A 191 -2.05 -4.39 -7.87
CA LEU A 191 -0.71 -4.72 -8.36
C LEU A 191 -0.47 -6.22 -8.44
N ASN A 192 -0.83 -6.97 -7.38
CA ASN A 192 -0.70 -8.43 -7.35
C ASN A 192 -1.65 -9.12 -8.36
N SER A 193 -2.83 -8.55 -8.59
CA SER A 193 -3.78 -9.04 -9.60
C SER A 193 -3.26 -8.79 -11.02
N ALA A 194 -2.65 -7.63 -11.26
CA ALA A 194 -1.99 -7.31 -12.51
C ALA A 194 -0.86 -8.28 -12.81
N ILE A 195 0.02 -8.54 -11.84
CA ILE A 195 1.12 -9.49 -11.98
C ILE A 195 0.59 -10.90 -12.28
N ALA A 196 -0.41 -11.38 -11.53
CA ALA A 196 -0.98 -12.71 -11.76
C ALA A 196 -1.58 -12.83 -13.17
N LYS A 197 -2.34 -11.83 -13.64
CA LYS A 197 -2.87 -11.80 -15.02
C LYS A 197 -1.75 -11.76 -16.06
N ALA A 198 -0.68 -11.03 -15.81
CA ALA A 198 0.47 -10.94 -16.71
C ALA A 198 1.23 -12.28 -16.80
N GLN A 199 1.37 -13.00 -15.68
CA GLN A 199 1.94 -14.35 -15.63
C GLN A 199 1.09 -15.35 -16.43
N ASP A 200 -0.25 -15.16 -16.44
CA ASP A 200 -1.18 -15.93 -17.29
C ASP A 200 -1.20 -15.46 -18.76
N GLY A 201 -0.38 -14.47 -19.14
CA GLY A 201 -0.29 -13.92 -20.50
C GLY A 201 -1.42 -12.98 -20.88
N ASN A 202 -2.22 -12.50 -19.92
CA ASN A 202 -3.31 -11.57 -20.16
C ASN A 202 -2.87 -10.13 -19.96
N PHE A 203 -2.39 -9.48 -21.03
CA PHE A 203 -1.95 -8.08 -21.07
C PHE A 203 -3.01 -7.14 -21.65
N ASP A 204 -4.27 -7.57 -21.76
CA ASP A 204 -5.35 -6.74 -22.30
C ASP A 204 -5.49 -5.43 -21.53
N VAL A 205 -5.51 -4.31 -22.25
CA VAL A 205 -5.54 -2.97 -21.65
C VAL A 205 -6.86 -2.72 -20.91
N ALA A 206 -7.97 -3.25 -21.40
CA ALA A 206 -9.30 -2.93 -20.85
C ALA A 206 -9.73 -3.86 -19.69
N LYS A 207 -9.14 -5.07 -19.57
CA LYS A 207 -9.59 -6.11 -18.63
C LYS A 207 -8.46 -6.96 -18.03
N GLY A 208 -7.25 -6.81 -18.56
CA GLY A 208 -6.08 -7.61 -18.20
C GLY A 208 -5.21 -6.96 -17.13
N ALA A 209 -3.93 -7.27 -17.21
CA ALA A 209 -2.92 -6.81 -16.24
C ALA A 209 -2.80 -5.29 -16.20
N VAL A 210 -2.84 -4.63 -17.37
CA VAL A 210 -2.73 -3.17 -17.48
C VAL A 210 -3.88 -2.46 -16.77
N HIS A 211 -5.11 -2.99 -16.91
CA HIS A 211 -6.29 -2.43 -16.25
C HIS A 211 -6.18 -2.46 -14.72
N ASN A 212 -5.82 -3.62 -14.15
CA ASN A 212 -5.62 -3.69 -12.69
C ASN A 212 -4.48 -2.78 -12.22
N TRP A 213 -3.41 -2.66 -12.98
CA TRP A 213 -2.32 -1.74 -12.64
C TRP A 213 -2.81 -0.29 -12.51
N ASP A 214 -3.61 0.16 -13.47
CA ASP A 214 -4.24 1.48 -13.45
C ASP A 214 -5.20 1.65 -12.26
N GLU A 215 -5.99 0.62 -11.92
CA GLU A 215 -6.85 0.62 -10.72
C GLU A 215 -6.02 0.83 -9.44
N GLY A 216 -4.81 0.26 -9.36
CA GLY A 216 -3.89 0.51 -8.25
C GLY A 216 -3.56 2.00 -8.05
N TRP A 217 -3.29 2.75 -9.13
CA TRP A 217 -3.08 4.20 -9.02
C TRP A 217 -4.36 4.95 -8.67
N ALA A 218 -5.50 4.49 -9.16
CA ALA A 218 -6.81 5.06 -8.84
C ALA A 218 -7.10 5.01 -7.33
N PHE A 219 -6.69 3.96 -6.62
CA PHE A 219 -6.80 3.87 -5.17
C PHE A 219 -5.72 4.68 -4.43
N TYR A 220 -4.53 4.84 -5.01
CA TYR A 220 -3.45 5.59 -4.36
C TYR A 220 -3.67 7.09 -4.38
N ALA A 221 -4.01 7.64 -5.54
CA ALA A 221 -4.19 9.07 -5.78
C ALA A 221 -5.65 9.44 -6.07
N GLY A 222 -6.28 8.77 -7.01
CA GLY A 222 -7.65 9.00 -7.43
C GLY A 222 -7.92 10.41 -7.93
N ALA A 223 -9.20 10.78 -8.00
CA ALA A 223 -9.64 12.07 -8.51
C ALA A 223 -9.33 13.25 -7.55
N GLU A 224 -9.16 12.96 -6.25
CA GLU A 224 -8.80 13.95 -5.21
C GLU A 224 -7.62 13.45 -4.37
N PRO A 225 -6.38 13.61 -4.86
CA PRO A 225 -5.19 13.02 -4.24
C PRO A 225 -4.98 13.41 -2.78
N GLY A 226 -5.45 14.59 -2.37
CA GLY A 226 -5.38 15.06 -0.98
C GLY A 226 -6.18 14.22 0.02
N CYS A 227 -7.21 13.50 -0.46
CA CYS A 227 -8.05 12.62 0.36
C CYS A 227 -7.58 11.15 0.34
N GLY A 228 -6.62 10.81 -0.52
CA GLY A 228 -6.04 9.46 -0.63
C GLY A 228 -4.71 9.31 0.12
N PRO A 229 -4.09 8.13 -0.03
CA PRO A 229 -2.74 7.86 0.49
C PRO A 229 -1.68 8.83 -0.01
N TYR A 230 -1.83 9.34 -1.24
CA TYR A 230 -0.95 10.36 -1.82
C TYR A 230 -0.82 11.59 -0.91
N GLY A 231 -1.95 12.14 -0.43
CA GLY A 231 -1.94 13.28 0.49
C GLY A 231 -1.29 12.95 1.83
N THR A 232 -1.45 11.72 2.32
CA THR A 232 -0.76 11.25 3.53
C THR A 232 0.75 11.21 3.33
N ALA A 233 1.23 10.71 2.19
CA ALA A 233 2.66 10.63 1.89
C ALA A 233 3.31 12.02 1.83
N ASP A 234 2.65 13.02 1.25
CA ASP A 234 3.18 14.40 1.24
C ASP A 234 3.27 15.00 2.65
N LYS A 235 2.24 14.79 3.49
CA LYS A 235 2.28 15.22 4.89
C LYS A 235 3.39 14.54 5.70
N ARG A 236 3.66 13.27 5.45
CA ARG A 236 4.77 12.56 6.12
C ARG A 236 6.12 13.06 5.60
N GLY A 237 6.25 13.26 4.29
CA GLY A 237 7.45 13.86 3.70
C GLY A 237 7.78 15.23 4.29
N GLU A 238 6.76 16.08 4.50
CA GLU A 238 6.91 17.37 5.16
C GLU A 238 7.41 17.21 6.60
N ASN A 239 6.76 16.34 7.39
CA ASN A 239 7.13 16.13 8.80
C ASN A 239 8.55 15.58 8.98
N PHE A 240 9.07 14.82 8.02
CA PHE A 240 10.36 14.15 8.12
C PHE A 240 11.46 14.79 7.25
N GLY A 241 11.19 15.93 6.64
CA GLY A 241 12.16 16.64 5.82
C GLY A 241 12.52 15.87 4.52
N THR A 242 11.61 15.04 4.02
CA THR A 242 11.79 14.24 2.80
C THR A 242 10.92 14.75 1.64
N LEU A 243 10.67 16.06 1.57
CA LEU A 243 10.07 16.68 0.39
C LEU A 243 11.12 16.94 -0.68
N THR A 244 10.71 16.83 -1.93
CA THR A 244 11.47 17.33 -3.08
C THR A 244 11.36 18.86 -3.18
N ASP A 245 12.20 19.50 -4.00
CA ASP A 245 12.14 20.97 -4.23
C ASP A 245 10.76 21.42 -4.76
N GLY A 246 9.96 20.52 -5.33
CA GLY A 246 8.61 20.79 -5.81
C GLY A 246 7.50 20.63 -4.77
N GLY A 247 7.85 20.31 -3.51
CA GLY A 247 6.88 20.14 -2.41
C GLY A 247 6.17 18.78 -2.37
N THR A 248 6.50 17.85 -3.27
CA THR A 248 6.01 16.48 -3.26
C THR A 248 6.97 15.60 -2.46
N SER A 249 6.48 14.63 -1.70
CA SER A 249 7.32 13.70 -0.96
C SER A 249 8.20 12.85 -1.89
N VAL A 250 9.39 12.47 -1.42
CA VAL A 250 10.27 11.55 -2.14
C VAL A 250 9.55 10.22 -2.39
N SER A 251 8.76 9.73 -1.42
CA SER A 251 7.96 8.51 -1.57
C SER A 251 6.92 8.64 -2.69
N ASN A 252 6.14 9.73 -2.77
CA ASN A 252 5.18 9.95 -3.85
C ASN A 252 5.85 9.98 -5.22
N LYS A 253 6.99 10.68 -5.32
CA LYS A 253 7.74 10.73 -6.57
C LYS A 253 8.25 9.35 -6.99
N ALA A 254 8.72 8.55 -6.05
CA ALA A 254 9.20 7.19 -6.31
C ALA A 254 8.04 6.25 -6.67
N ILE A 255 6.91 6.32 -5.97
CA ILE A 255 5.71 5.53 -6.29
C ILE A 255 5.19 5.88 -7.68
N LEU A 256 5.08 7.18 -8.03
CA LEU A 256 4.67 7.60 -9.37
C LEU A 256 5.60 7.03 -10.45
N ALA A 257 6.91 7.11 -10.25
CA ALA A 257 7.89 6.56 -11.20
C ALA A 257 7.75 5.04 -11.34
N ALA A 258 7.56 4.32 -10.23
CA ALA A 258 7.32 2.88 -10.22
C ALA A 258 6.01 2.51 -10.93
N MET A 259 4.92 3.25 -10.67
CA MET A 259 3.63 3.02 -11.33
C MET A 259 3.71 3.24 -12.85
N ILE A 260 4.40 4.29 -13.31
CA ILE A 260 4.65 4.52 -14.75
C ILE A 260 5.49 3.37 -15.33
N SER A 261 6.59 3.01 -14.68
CA SER A 261 7.48 1.93 -15.14
C SER A 261 6.77 0.58 -15.22
N GLY A 262 5.95 0.24 -14.22
CA GLY A 262 5.21 -1.02 -14.19
C GLY A 262 4.12 -1.08 -15.26
N ARG A 263 3.36 0.00 -15.48
CA ARG A 263 2.40 0.11 -16.58
C ARG A 263 3.10 -0.11 -17.93
N ASP A 264 4.20 0.59 -18.17
CA ASP A 264 4.95 0.50 -19.43
C ASP A 264 5.55 -0.90 -19.61
N ALA A 265 6.02 -1.54 -18.52
CA ALA A 265 6.45 -2.94 -18.52
C ALA A 265 5.32 -3.90 -18.94
N LEU A 266 4.11 -3.71 -18.39
CA LEU A 266 2.95 -4.53 -18.74
C LEU A 266 2.50 -4.31 -20.19
N LEU A 267 2.53 -3.08 -20.68
CA LEU A 267 2.26 -2.77 -22.09
C LEU A 267 3.28 -3.45 -23.04
N ALA A 268 4.53 -3.62 -22.57
CA ALA A 268 5.58 -4.35 -23.27
C ALA A 268 5.59 -5.86 -22.98
N SER A 269 4.59 -6.40 -22.26
CA SER A 269 4.52 -7.81 -21.82
C SER A 269 5.72 -8.26 -20.99
N ASN A 270 6.34 -7.35 -20.23
CA ASN A 270 7.48 -7.60 -19.36
C ASN A 270 7.04 -7.80 -17.91
N VAL A 271 6.74 -9.04 -17.52
CA VAL A 271 6.28 -9.41 -16.17
C VAL A 271 7.31 -9.03 -15.10
N ALA A 272 8.60 -9.36 -15.32
CA ALA A 272 9.66 -9.07 -14.35
C ALA A 272 9.82 -7.58 -14.07
N GLY A 273 9.62 -6.72 -15.10
CA GLY A 273 9.62 -5.27 -14.93
C GLY A 273 8.45 -4.78 -14.07
N ALA A 274 7.27 -5.37 -14.23
CA ALA A 274 6.10 -5.07 -13.40
C ALA A 274 6.28 -5.54 -11.95
N GLU A 275 6.83 -6.74 -11.73
CA GLU A 275 7.15 -7.26 -10.39
C GLU A 275 8.14 -6.34 -9.64
N ALA A 276 9.20 -5.90 -10.31
CA ALA A 276 10.16 -4.96 -9.73
C ALA A 276 9.51 -3.62 -9.37
N ALA A 277 8.67 -3.09 -10.25
CA ALA A 277 7.94 -1.85 -10.00
C ALA A 277 6.95 -1.99 -8.83
N ALA A 278 6.24 -3.11 -8.69
CA ALA A 278 5.36 -3.37 -7.56
C ALA A 278 6.13 -3.41 -6.23
N ALA A 279 7.31 -4.03 -6.21
CA ALA A 279 8.18 -4.05 -5.04
C ALA A 279 8.63 -2.63 -4.64
N ASP A 280 8.95 -1.76 -5.60
CA ASP A 280 9.28 -0.37 -5.35
C ASP A 280 8.09 0.42 -4.78
N VAL A 281 6.86 0.17 -5.24
CA VAL A 281 5.65 0.76 -4.64
C VAL A 281 5.51 0.34 -3.19
N VAL A 282 5.58 -0.95 -2.88
CA VAL A 282 5.44 -1.48 -1.51
C VAL A 282 6.54 -0.94 -0.59
N LYS A 283 7.79 -0.86 -1.07
CA LYS A 283 8.90 -0.23 -0.33
C LYS A 283 8.57 1.22 0.07
N ASN A 284 8.10 2.03 -0.86
CA ASN A 284 7.82 3.45 -0.59
C ASN A 284 6.55 3.66 0.24
N VAL A 285 5.58 2.76 0.17
CA VAL A 285 4.47 2.66 1.12
C VAL A 285 5.01 2.37 2.52
N ALA A 286 5.91 1.38 2.68
CA ALA A 286 6.53 1.08 3.97
C ALA A 286 7.28 2.28 4.56
N ILE A 287 8.00 3.08 3.74
CA ILE A 287 8.66 4.32 4.19
C ILE A 287 7.62 5.30 4.75
N THR A 288 6.57 5.61 3.99
CA THR A 288 5.53 6.58 4.39
C THR A 288 4.88 6.21 5.72
N TYR A 289 4.50 4.95 5.89
CA TYR A 289 3.78 4.53 7.10
C TYR A 289 4.70 4.20 8.27
N SER A 290 5.99 3.91 8.04
CA SER A 290 7.02 3.93 9.08
C SER A 290 7.20 5.34 9.65
N GLN A 291 7.25 6.37 8.81
CA GLN A 291 7.26 7.77 9.24
C GLN A 291 6.01 8.10 10.08
N ALA A 292 4.83 7.63 9.66
CA ALA A 292 3.61 7.84 10.41
C ALA A 292 3.68 7.17 11.80
N ALA A 293 4.08 5.90 11.89
CA ALA A 293 4.21 5.20 13.16
C ALA A 293 5.19 5.90 14.12
N ILE A 294 6.37 6.29 13.64
CA ILE A 294 7.36 7.03 14.45
C ILE A 294 6.77 8.35 14.96
N ARG A 295 6.09 9.11 14.08
CA ARG A 295 5.49 10.39 14.45
C ARG A 295 4.46 10.23 15.54
N TYR A 296 3.57 9.25 15.45
CA TYR A 296 2.50 9.10 16.44
C TYR A 296 2.99 8.50 17.76
N ALA A 297 3.99 7.65 17.74
CA ALA A 297 4.69 7.26 18.98
C ALA A 297 5.35 8.47 19.66
N THR A 298 5.92 9.41 18.89
CA THR A 298 6.45 10.67 19.43
C THR A 298 5.33 11.51 20.05
N LYS A 299 4.20 11.65 19.37
CA LYS A 299 3.05 12.42 19.85
C LYS A 299 2.49 11.88 21.16
N ILE A 300 2.35 10.56 21.28
CA ILE A 300 1.91 9.93 22.53
C ILE A 300 2.82 10.32 23.69
N ILE A 301 4.14 10.26 23.53
CA ILE A 301 5.09 10.63 24.56
C ILE A 301 4.99 12.12 24.92
N ASP A 302 4.86 12.99 23.92
CA ASP A 302 4.72 14.45 24.12
C ASP A 302 3.43 14.77 24.90
N ASP A 303 2.31 14.13 24.56
CA ASP A 303 1.01 14.34 25.21
C ASP A 303 1.01 13.86 26.66
N MET A 304 1.59 12.68 26.92
CA MET A 304 1.74 12.16 28.29
C MET A 304 2.66 13.06 29.13
N ALA A 305 3.72 13.60 28.55
CA ALA A 305 4.58 14.59 29.22
C ALA A 305 3.83 15.90 29.52
N ALA A 306 2.88 16.26 28.66
CA ALA A 306 1.99 17.41 28.87
C ALA A 306 0.83 17.11 29.84
N SER A 307 0.69 15.86 30.31
CA SER A 307 -0.43 15.36 31.13
C SER A 307 -1.78 15.47 30.43
N ASP A 308 -1.80 15.17 29.12
CA ASP A 308 -2.99 15.15 28.25
C ASP A 308 -3.25 13.72 27.73
N PRO A 309 -3.85 12.84 28.56
CA PRO A 309 -4.13 11.47 28.18
C PRO A 309 -5.19 11.37 27.07
N ASP A 310 -6.07 12.36 26.91
CA ASP A 310 -7.08 12.36 25.85
C ASP A 310 -6.42 12.58 24.48
N ALA A 311 -5.45 13.49 24.39
CA ALA A 311 -4.65 13.67 23.18
C ALA A 311 -3.78 12.42 22.89
N ALA A 312 -3.20 11.80 23.92
CA ALA A 312 -2.44 10.56 23.79
C ALA A 312 -3.31 9.43 23.23
N ALA A 313 -4.55 9.27 23.74
CA ALA A 313 -5.52 8.29 23.24
C ALA A 313 -5.84 8.50 21.75
N LYS A 314 -6.07 9.74 21.35
CA LYS A 314 -6.30 10.10 19.95
C LYS A 314 -5.10 9.76 19.08
N HIS A 315 -3.89 10.12 19.50
CA HIS A 315 -2.68 9.83 18.73
C HIS A 315 -2.33 8.33 18.71
N ALA A 316 -2.70 7.56 19.75
CA ALA A 316 -2.59 6.11 19.74
C ALA A 316 -3.50 5.49 18.67
N ALA A 317 -4.74 5.97 18.54
CA ALA A 317 -5.65 5.51 17.49
C ALA A 317 -5.14 5.85 16.08
N GLU A 318 -4.57 7.04 15.88
CA GLU A 318 -3.91 7.39 14.61
C GLU A 318 -2.71 6.47 14.34
N GLY A 319 -1.86 6.25 15.34
CA GLY A 319 -0.70 5.37 15.24
C GLY A 319 -1.10 3.94 14.90
N LEU A 320 -2.09 3.39 15.59
CA LEU A 320 -2.63 2.06 15.32
C LEU A 320 -3.16 1.96 13.88
N ALA A 321 -3.96 2.93 13.45
CA ALA A 321 -4.54 2.92 12.12
C ALA A 321 -3.47 3.00 11.02
N PHE A 322 -2.42 3.79 11.20
CA PHE A 322 -1.31 3.87 10.25
C PHE A 322 -0.38 2.64 10.29
N TRP A 323 -0.15 2.09 11.47
CA TRP A 323 0.63 0.87 11.62
C TRP A 323 -0.02 -0.30 10.85
N ARG A 324 -1.32 -0.47 11.00
CA ARG A 324 -2.08 -1.53 10.30
C ARG A 324 -2.03 -1.45 8.78
N VAL A 325 -1.64 -0.32 8.19
CA VAL A 325 -1.43 -0.21 6.72
C VAL A 325 -0.28 -1.09 6.26
N ILE A 326 0.81 -1.16 7.04
CA ILE A 326 2.03 -1.86 6.63
C ILE A 326 2.33 -3.14 7.43
N GLU A 327 1.66 -3.36 8.55
CA GLU A 327 1.94 -4.48 9.46
C GLU A 327 2.06 -5.81 8.71
N ALA A 328 1.09 -6.15 7.87
CA ALA A 328 1.07 -7.40 7.12
C ALA A 328 2.19 -7.53 6.07
N TYR A 329 2.84 -6.44 5.71
CA TYR A 329 3.92 -6.42 4.72
C TYR A 329 5.30 -6.36 5.36
N VAL A 330 5.44 -5.71 6.51
CA VAL A 330 6.73 -5.53 7.18
C VAL A 330 7.00 -6.58 8.26
N VAL A 331 5.97 -7.14 8.92
CA VAL A 331 6.17 -8.22 9.91
C VAL A 331 6.76 -9.46 9.28
N PRO A 332 6.28 -9.97 8.12
CA PRO A 332 6.95 -11.07 7.42
C PRO A 332 8.38 -10.74 6.95
N ALA A 333 8.70 -9.46 6.78
CA ALA A 333 10.04 -8.98 6.44
C ALA A 333 10.96 -8.81 7.68
N GLY A 334 10.44 -9.03 8.89
CA GLY A 334 11.24 -9.08 10.13
C GLY A 334 10.91 -7.99 11.16
N ALA A 335 9.92 -7.14 10.93
CA ALA A 335 9.50 -6.15 11.95
C ALA A 335 8.92 -6.84 13.19
N ASP A 336 9.18 -6.28 14.36
CA ASP A 336 8.58 -6.70 15.63
C ASP A 336 7.19 -6.05 15.79
N GLY A 337 6.17 -6.75 15.26
CA GLY A 337 4.79 -6.28 15.30
C GLY A 337 4.20 -6.25 16.71
N GLU A 338 4.65 -7.13 17.62
CA GLU A 338 4.16 -7.18 19.00
C GLU A 338 4.53 -5.88 19.76
N THR A 339 5.78 -5.44 19.65
CA THR A 339 6.23 -4.17 20.23
C THR A 339 5.45 -2.97 19.69
N ILE A 340 5.21 -2.89 18.38
CA ILE A 340 4.50 -1.74 17.82
C ILE A 340 3.01 -1.78 18.18
N ASN A 341 2.39 -2.96 18.20
CA ASN A 341 1.00 -3.13 18.62
C ASN A 341 0.77 -2.73 20.09
N SER A 342 1.74 -3.02 21.00
CA SER A 342 1.64 -2.58 22.39
C SER A 342 1.72 -1.07 22.53
N ILE A 343 2.60 -0.40 21.78
CA ILE A 343 2.74 1.07 21.81
C ILE A 343 1.45 1.78 21.39
N PHE A 344 0.69 1.20 20.44
CA PHE A 344 -0.54 1.79 19.92
C PHE A 344 -1.82 1.14 20.46
N ALA A 345 -1.74 0.31 21.52
CA ALA A 345 -2.91 -0.27 22.18
C ALA A 345 -3.84 0.82 22.72
N LEU A 346 -5.17 0.62 22.57
CA LEU A 346 -6.18 1.58 23.04
C LEU A 346 -6.69 1.20 24.44
N ASP A 347 -5.80 0.81 25.34
CA ASP A 347 -6.09 0.33 26.70
C ASP A 347 -5.87 1.36 27.81
N GLY A 348 -5.42 2.56 27.45
CA GLY A 348 -5.21 3.67 28.38
C GLY A 348 -3.84 3.75 29.06
N ASP A 349 -2.93 2.81 28.80
CA ASP A 349 -1.56 2.82 29.35
C ASP A 349 -0.54 3.44 28.37
N TYR A 350 -0.86 4.66 27.94
CA TYR A 350 -0.13 5.32 26.86
C TYR A 350 1.30 5.71 27.29
N GLY A 351 2.27 5.36 26.45
CA GLY A 351 3.68 5.72 26.62
C GLY A 351 4.46 4.84 27.60
N SER A 352 3.84 3.82 28.22
CA SER A 352 4.53 2.88 29.09
C SER A 352 5.31 1.83 28.30
N ASP A 353 4.81 1.42 27.14
CA ASP A 353 5.38 0.35 26.31
C ASP A 353 6.45 0.82 25.32
N GLY A 354 6.78 2.10 25.36
CA GLY A 354 7.84 2.67 24.54
C GLY A 354 7.44 3.90 23.75
N GLY A 355 8.35 4.36 22.91
CA GLY A 355 8.21 5.57 22.12
C GLY A 355 8.79 5.41 20.70
N PRO A 356 9.19 6.52 20.04
CA PRO A 356 9.65 6.51 18.66
C PRO A 356 10.91 5.67 18.43
N ASP A 357 11.79 5.54 19.42
CA ASP A 357 13.02 4.76 19.30
C ASP A 357 12.71 3.25 19.29
N GLU A 358 11.75 2.79 20.11
CA GLU A 358 11.27 1.41 20.12
C GLU A 358 10.59 1.07 18.79
N VAL A 359 9.77 1.99 18.23
CA VAL A 359 9.17 1.82 16.90
C VAL A 359 10.26 1.70 15.81
N ARG A 360 11.29 2.55 15.83
CA ARG A 360 12.42 2.46 14.89
C ARG A 360 13.15 1.12 15.02
N ASN A 361 13.48 0.71 16.25
CA ASN A 361 14.17 -0.55 16.51
C ASN A 361 13.34 -1.76 16.04
N ALA A 362 12.03 -1.73 16.26
CA ALA A 362 11.09 -2.77 15.84
C ALA A 362 10.97 -2.87 14.32
N LEU A 363 11.07 -1.75 13.61
CA LEU A 363 11.00 -1.70 12.14
C LEU A 363 12.34 -2.00 11.45
N GLN A 364 13.49 -1.81 12.12
CA GLN A 364 14.81 -1.88 11.50
C GLN A 364 15.07 -3.19 10.72
N PRO A 365 14.73 -4.40 11.23
CA PRO A 365 14.97 -5.63 10.48
C PRO A 365 14.19 -5.68 9.15
N ALA A 366 12.98 -5.13 9.13
CA ALA A 366 12.19 -5.04 7.90
C ALA A 366 12.76 -3.99 6.94
N TRP A 367 13.26 -2.86 7.46
CA TRP A 367 13.93 -1.85 6.62
C TRP A 367 15.16 -2.43 5.94
N ASP A 368 15.99 -3.19 6.68
CA ASP A 368 17.17 -3.86 6.12
C ASP A 368 16.77 -4.84 5.00
N ALA A 369 15.72 -5.64 5.21
CA ALA A 369 15.22 -6.60 4.23
C ALA A 369 14.64 -5.93 2.97
N LEU A 370 13.99 -4.75 3.12
CA LEU A 370 13.39 -3.99 2.03
C LEU A 370 14.37 -2.98 1.39
N GLY A 371 15.60 -2.88 1.92
CA GLY A 371 16.57 -1.91 1.46
C GLY A 371 16.15 -0.46 1.72
N ILE A 372 15.46 -0.22 2.86
CA ILE A 372 15.10 1.11 3.37
C ILE A 372 16.22 1.58 4.29
N THR A 373 16.64 2.82 4.14
CA THR A 373 17.71 3.44 4.93
C THR A 373 17.17 4.55 5.83
N ASP A 374 17.95 4.95 6.84
CA ASP A 374 17.60 6.12 7.67
C ASP A 374 17.42 7.40 6.84
N ALA A 375 18.15 7.53 5.73
CA ALA A 375 18.01 8.68 4.83
C ALA A 375 16.66 8.67 4.11
N ASP A 376 16.10 7.49 3.79
CA ASP A 376 14.77 7.36 3.20
C ASP A 376 13.67 7.74 4.19
N ILE A 377 13.86 7.40 5.47
CA ILE A 377 12.93 7.76 6.56
C ILE A 377 13.02 9.26 6.88
N GLY A 378 14.20 9.84 6.88
CA GLY A 378 14.42 11.22 7.27
C GLY A 378 14.36 11.46 8.78
N THR A 379 14.18 12.74 9.17
CA THR A 379 14.15 13.15 10.57
C THR A 379 12.88 13.91 10.88
N LEU A 380 12.15 13.49 11.90
CA LEU A 380 10.95 14.19 12.38
C LEU A 380 11.35 15.56 12.94
N SER A 381 10.65 16.62 12.49
CA SER A 381 10.90 18.03 12.83
C SER A 381 9.68 18.68 13.49
#